data_5bb7e33c0f57257127f8964dddb3e013
#
_entry.id   5bb7e33c0f57257127f8964dddb3e013
#
_cell.length_a   1.000
_cell.length_b   1.000
_cell.length_c   1.000
_cell.angle_alpha   90.00
_cell.angle_beta   90.00
_cell.angle_gamma   90.00
#
_symmetry.space_group_name_H-M   'P 1'
#
loop_
_entity.id
_entity.type
_entity.pdbx_description
1 polymer ?
#
loop_
_entity_poly.entity_id
_entity_poly.type
_entity_poly.pdbx_seq_one_letter_code
_entity_poly.pdbx_strand_id
1 'polypeptide(L)'
;MLKDILRPLAHLLRELKLYPRLLRPRGKTIVMFPSDVRQMSAMLRGYNIAEFLEKWGWTAVVVPMQLRLPARRRILRLFAPDLIYFQSSRHILNDPDLYPAQRLIYDIDDADFFDDKLTERITRTCAQATGVIAGSRFVANWCRQHSDNVTIIWTGTPPSNTPRPPQNERDPLITWAQSHPSGYPSEFRFVCNLMKDLRQRYDGPFTLRLYGWQPDDDMGPVEDLRAAGVTVALLPFMTYEAFIQSLADAAIGLCPLDTQSEFSNGKSFGKILGYLDAKVPVIASDMADHALFFTDDFGIVSDDREEWLTAMVRLLQDPDERQRMADNAHAAFLAQLTDEAAARKVDTFLTEQLKHG
;
A
#
# COMPACT_ATOMS: atom_id res chain seq x y z
N MET A 1 6.71 17.49 -35.31
CA MET A 1 6.34 18.90 -35.32
C MET A 1 5.16 19.28 -34.43
N LEU A 2 3.92 18.77 -34.64
CA LEU A 2 2.79 19.13 -33.76
C LEU A 2 2.97 18.63 -32.30
N LYS A 3 3.46 17.41 -32.09
CA LYS A 3 3.75 16.84 -30.76
C LYS A 3 4.85 17.62 -30.00
N ASP A 4 5.79 18.22 -30.71
CA ASP A 4 6.92 18.95 -30.11
C ASP A 4 6.50 20.36 -29.62
N ILE A 5 5.45 20.93 -30.21
CA ILE A 5 4.84 22.20 -29.76
C ILE A 5 3.81 21.95 -28.65
N LEU A 6 3.03 20.86 -28.73
CA LEU A 6 1.98 20.54 -27.75
C LEU A 6 2.54 20.11 -26.39
N ARG A 7 3.68 19.40 -26.34
CA ARG A 7 4.30 18.97 -25.07
C ARG A 7 4.70 20.13 -24.15
N PRO A 8 5.48 21.17 -24.63
CA PRO A 8 5.80 22.33 -23.78
C PRO A 8 4.58 23.08 -23.29
N LEU A 9 3.56 23.26 -24.13
CA LEU A 9 2.32 23.94 -23.77
C LEU A 9 1.56 23.14 -22.67
N ALA A 10 1.48 21.84 -22.80
CA ALA A 10 0.85 20.99 -21.80
C ALA A 10 1.59 21.05 -20.44
N HIS A 11 2.92 21.12 -20.44
CA HIS A 11 3.71 21.32 -19.21
C HIS A 11 3.44 22.69 -18.59
N LEU A 12 3.41 23.75 -19.38
CA LEU A 12 3.10 25.10 -18.90
C LEU A 12 1.69 25.16 -18.30
N LEU A 13 0.70 24.59 -18.96
CA LEU A 13 -0.68 24.55 -18.45
C LEU A 13 -0.79 23.78 -17.14
N ARG A 14 -0.06 22.67 -16.99
CA ARG A 14 -0.01 21.93 -15.72
C ARG A 14 0.60 22.75 -14.60
N GLU A 15 1.66 23.49 -14.89
CA GLU A 15 2.31 24.37 -13.92
C GLU A 15 1.38 25.52 -13.51
N LEU A 16 0.79 26.22 -14.47
CA LEU A 16 -0.08 27.37 -14.24
C LEU A 16 -1.32 27.01 -13.39
N LYS A 17 -1.83 25.77 -13.50
CA LYS A 17 -2.94 25.31 -12.67
C LYS A 17 -2.65 25.27 -11.16
N LEU A 18 -1.36 25.23 -10.79
CA LEU A 18 -0.96 25.20 -9.38
C LEU A 18 -0.89 26.61 -8.76
N TYR A 19 -0.65 27.65 -9.58
CA TYR A 19 -0.40 29.02 -9.12
C TYR A 19 -1.53 29.63 -8.29
N PRO A 20 -2.83 29.51 -8.66
CA PRO A 20 -3.91 30.10 -7.87
C PRO A 20 -3.94 29.66 -6.41
N ARG A 21 -3.58 28.39 -6.16
CA ARG A 21 -3.52 27.80 -4.80
C ARG A 21 -2.32 28.32 -4.04
N LEU A 22 -1.17 28.43 -4.70
CA LEU A 22 0.10 28.83 -4.11
C LEU A 22 0.19 30.35 -3.90
N LEU A 23 -0.49 31.16 -4.74
CA LEU A 23 -0.54 32.64 -4.60
C LEU A 23 -1.43 33.12 -3.45
N ARG A 24 -2.35 32.27 -2.96
CA ARG A 24 -3.26 32.58 -1.86
C ARG A 24 -3.24 31.43 -0.85
N PRO A 25 -2.11 31.18 -0.21
CA PRO A 25 -1.99 30.09 0.75
C PRO A 25 -2.92 30.35 1.96
N ARG A 26 -3.51 29.27 2.45
CA ARG A 26 -4.28 29.27 3.70
C ARG A 26 -3.48 28.43 4.69
N GLY A 27 -3.11 29.00 5.83
CA GLY A 27 -2.38 28.30 6.87
C GLY A 27 -0.99 27.82 6.43
N LYS A 28 -0.58 26.67 6.92
CA LYS A 28 0.72 26.03 6.62
C LYS A 28 0.76 25.54 5.18
N THR A 29 1.95 25.57 4.58
CA THR A 29 2.13 25.25 3.16
C THR A 29 3.05 24.06 2.96
N ILE A 30 2.63 23.11 2.12
CA ILE A 30 3.44 21.95 1.73
C ILE A 30 3.33 21.68 0.23
N VAL A 31 4.48 21.46 -0.39
CA VAL A 31 4.57 21.06 -1.80
C VAL A 31 5.02 19.61 -1.88
N MET A 32 4.16 18.76 -2.45
CA MET A 32 4.34 17.31 -2.49
C MET A 32 4.76 16.84 -3.89
N PHE A 33 5.78 16.01 -3.94
CA PHE A 33 6.32 15.42 -5.16
C PHE A 33 6.08 13.91 -5.16
N PRO A 34 5.01 13.42 -5.82
CA PRO A 34 4.75 12.01 -5.93
C PRO A 34 5.78 11.33 -6.84
N SER A 35 6.01 10.03 -6.64
CA SER A 35 6.89 9.22 -7.49
C SER A 35 6.19 8.71 -8.74
N ASP A 36 4.86 8.75 -8.79
CA ASP A 36 4.04 8.25 -9.90
C ASP A 36 2.81 9.13 -10.13
N VAL A 37 2.02 8.80 -11.15
CA VAL A 37 0.69 9.37 -11.36
C VAL A 37 -0.24 8.97 -10.20
N ARG A 38 -1.48 9.53 -10.20
CA ARG A 38 -2.45 9.25 -9.12
C ARG A 38 -2.95 7.80 -9.18
N GLN A 39 -2.09 6.87 -8.80
CA GLN A 39 -2.38 5.43 -8.67
C GLN A 39 -1.47 4.79 -7.62
N MET A 40 -1.82 3.59 -7.15
CA MET A 40 -1.05 2.77 -6.20
C MET A 40 -0.62 3.57 -4.95
N SER A 41 0.61 3.40 -4.48
CA SER A 41 1.13 4.09 -3.28
C SER A 41 1.19 5.60 -3.44
N ALA A 42 1.45 6.13 -4.65
CA ALA A 42 1.44 7.57 -4.89
C ALA A 42 0.05 8.19 -4.61
N MET A 43 -1.03 7.49 -4.96
CA MET A 43 -2.40 7.91 -4.62
C MET A 43 -2.60 7.92 -3.11
N LEU A 44 -2.30 6.83 -2.42
CA LEU A 44 -2.60 6.66 -1.01
C LEU A 44 -1.73 7.53 -0.10
N ARG A 45 -0.42 7.61 -0.39
CA ARG A 45 0.57 8.31 0.46
C ARG A 45 0.90 9.73 -0.02
N GLY A 46 0.41 10.15 -1.18
CA GLY A 46 0.62 11.48 -1.73
C GLY A 46 -0.68 12.24 -1.93
N TYR A 47 -1.46 11.84 -2.93
CA TYR A 47 -2.66 12.60 -3.33
C TYR A 47 -3.75 12.61 -2.26
N ASN A 48 -4.09 11.46 -1.65
CA ASN A 48 -5.11 11.39 -0.62
C ASN A 48 -4.69 12.16 0.64
N ILE A 49 -3.41 12.03 1.04
CA ILE A 49 -2.86 12.80 2.17
C ILE A 49 -3.00 14.31 1.91
N ALA A 50 -2.65 14.79 0.71
CA ALA A 50 -2.80 16.19 0.36
C ALA A 50 -4.25 16.68 0.46
N GLU A 51 -5.22 15.87 0.03
CA GLU A 51 -6.64 16.21 0.10
C GLU A 51 -7.14 16.36 1.55
N PHE A 52 -6.68 15.50 2.47
CA PHE A 52 -7.01 15.62 3.89
C PHE A 52 -6.32 16.83 4.53
N LEU A 53 -5.05 17.05 4.26
CA LEU A 53 -4.34 18.24 4.74
C LEU A 53 -5.04 19.53 4.33
N GLU A 54 -5.55 19.61 3.09
CA GLU A 54 -6.33 20.76 2.65
C GLU A 54 -7.65 20.96 3.41
N LYS A 55 -8.37 19.87 3.70
CA LYS A 55 -9.57 19.91 4.53
C LYS A 55 -9.29 20.44 5.93
N TRP A 56 -8.06 20.21 6.44
CA TRP A 56 -7.62 20.63 7.78
C TRP A 56 -6.85 21.96 7.80
N GLY A 57 -6.94 22.73 6.71
CA GLY A 57 -6.47 24.11 6.66
C GLY A 57 -5.04 24.29 6.20
N TRP A 58 -4.39 23.24 5.65
CA TRP A 58 -3.13 23.39 4.94
C TRP A 58 -3.36 23.90 3.49
N THR A 59 -2.33 24.49 2.91
CA THR A 59 -2.20 24.59 1.47
C THR A 59 -1.28 23.46 1.01
N ALA A 60 -1.87 22.31 0.66
CA ALA A 60 -1.15 21.13 0.22
C ALA A 60 -1.22 21.02 -1.31
N VAL A 61 -0.10 21.19 -2.00
CA VAL A 61 -0.04 21.20 -3.47
C VAL A 61 0.75 20.01 -3.98
N VAL A 62 0.09 19.10 -4.68
CA VAL A 62 0.75 17.97 -5.35
C VAL A 62 1.24 18.41 -6.72
N VAL A 63 2.55 18.37 -6.92
CA VAL A 63 3.18 18.72 -8.20
C VAL A 63 3.13 17.49 -9.12
N PRO A 64 2.50 17.61 -10.31
CA PRO A 64 2.47 16.50 -11.26
C PRO A 64 3.89 15.99 -11.58
N MET A 65 4.08 14.66 -11.52
CA MET A 65 5.38 14.04 -11.77
C MET A 65 5.99 14.40 -13.12
N GLN A 66 5.15 14.72 -14.10
CA GLN A 66 5.59 15.10 -15.46
C GLN A 66 6.26 16.47 -15.53
N LEU A 67 6.15 17.32 -14.48
CA LEU A 67 6.81 18.62 -14.49
C LEU A 67 8.33 18.45 -14.38
N ARG A 68 9.03 19.12 -15.29
CA ARG A 68 10.50 19.11 -15.37
C ARG A 68 11.13 19.91 -14.22
N LEU A 69 12.38 19.63 -13.92
CA LEU A 69 13.13 20.28 -12.84
C LEU A 69 13.06 21.81 -12.83
N PRO A 70 13.21 22.53 -13.96
CA PRO A 70 13.11 24.01 -13.93
C PRO A 70 11.77 24.52 -13.44
N ALA A 71 10.65 23.84 -13.79
CA ALA A 71 9.32 24.19 -13.33
C ALA A 71 9.16 23.89 -11.81
N ARG A 72 9.61 22.73 -11.35
CA ARG A 72 9.60 22.37 -9.92
C ARG A 72 10.39 23.40 -9.09
N ARG A 73 11.60 23.76 -9.50
CA ARG A 73 12.43 24.79 -8.83
C ARG A 73 11.78 26.18 -8.86
N ARG A 74 11.11 26.55 -9.96
CA ARG A 74 10.39 27.84 -10.07
C ARG A 74 9.22 27.89 -9.09
N ILE A 75 8.44 26.81 -8.96
CA ILE A 75 7.36 26.67 -7.97
C ILE A 75 7.92 26.92 -6.57
N LEU A 76 8.95 26.20 -6.16
CA LEU A 76 9.53 26.33 -4.82
C LEU A 76 10.08 27.73 -4.57
N ARG A 77 10.73 28.35 -5.57
CA ARG A 77 11.27 29.74 -5.45
C ARG A 77 10.18 30.78 -5.30
N LEU A 78 9.09 30.65 -6.07
CA LEU A 78 8.00 31.62 -6.08
C LEU A 78 7.12 31.56 -4.84
N PHE A 79 6.95 30.38 -4.27
CA PHE A 79 5.97 30.14 -3.20
C PHE A 79 6.61 29.83 -1.83
N ALA A 80 7.89 29.54 -1.80
CA ALA A 80 8.66 29.30 -0.57
C ALA A 80 7.84 28.50 0.48
N PRO A 81 7.41 27.25 0.18
CA PRO A 81 6.57 26.49 1.09
C PRO A 81 7.30 26.21 2.40
N ASP A 82 6.54 26.03 3.50
CA ASP A 82 7.10 25.67 4.80
C ASP A 82 7.78 24.31 4.76
N LEU A 83 7.23 23.37 3.97
CA LEU A 83 7.75 22.00 3.80
C LEU A 83 7.67 21.57 2.33
N ILE A 84 8.64 20.76 1.91
CA ILE A 84 8.50 19.90 0.74
C ILE A 84 8.36 18.44 1.18
N TYR A 85 7.68 17.64 0.38
CA TYR A 85 7.41 16.23 0.68
C TYR A 85 7.75 15.37 -0.55
N PHE A 86 8.65 14.40 -0.37
CA PHE A 86 8.93 13.39 -1.39
C PHE A 86 8.21 12.10 -1.04
N GLN A 87 7.25 11.71 -1.87
CA GLN A 87 6.67 10.39 -1.79
C GLN A 87 7.54 9.45 -2.63
N SER A 88 8.45 8.72 -1.96
CA SER A 88 9.45 7.81 -2.52
C SER A 88 10.54 8.52 -3.37
N SER A 89 11.71 7.88 -3.45
CA SER A 89 12.83 8.27 -4.33
C SER A 89 12.82 7.53 -5.68
N ARG A 90 11.75 6.79 -6.02
CA ARG A 90 11.65 6.09 -7.32
C ARG A 90 11.69 7.06 -8.50
N HIS A 91 11.10 8.24 -8.36
CA HIS A 91 11.18 9.27 -9.38
C HIS A 91 12.52 10.01 -9.31
N ILE A 92 13.25 10.10 -10.44
CA ILE A 92 14.60 10.68 -10.51
C ILE A 92 14.68 12.14 -10.03
N LEU A 93 13.61 12.90 -10.12
CA LEU A 93 13.54 14.27 -9.62
C LEU A 93 13.15 14.38 -8.14
N ASN A 94 12.92 13.26 -7.43
CA ASN A 94 12.78 13.24 -5.98
C ASN A 94 14.17 12.98 -5.36
N ASP A 95 15.06 13.91 -5.55
CA ASP A 95 16.43 13.90 -5.07
C ASP A 95 16.71 15.22 -4.35
N PRO A 96 17.10 15.22 -3.07
CA PRO A 96 17.27 16.43 -2.27
C PRO A 96 18.32 17.38 -2.83
N ASP A 97 19.38 16.90 -3.46
CA ASP A 97 20.42 17.72 -4.07
C ASP A 97 19.89 18.65 -5.20
N LEU A 98 18.73 18.29 -5.74
CA LEU A 98 18.07 19.13 -6.73
C LEU A 98 17.32 20.33 -6.12
N TYR A 99 17.10 20.34 -4.79
CA TYR A 99 16.31 21.35 -4.08
C TYR A 99 17.00 21.81 -2.79
N PRO A 100 18.17 22.46 -2.88
CA PRO A 100 18.92 22.88 -1.71
C PRO A 100 18.12 23.87 -0.83
N ALA A 101 18.39 23.85 0.46
CA ALA A 101 17.80 24.72 1.46
C ALA A 101 16.27 24.58 1.64
N GLN A 102 15.68 23.43 1.30
CA GLN A 102 14.28 23.12 1.60
C GLN A 102 14.17 22.22 2.84
N ARG A 103 13.13 22.43 3.66
CA ARG A 103 12.77 21.53 4.75
C ARG A 103 12.04 20.33 4.15
N LEU A 104 12.74 19.22 4.06
CA LEU A 104 12.26 18.01 3.37
C LEU A 104 11.65 17.01 4.33
N ILE A 105 10.44 16.57 4.03
CA ILE A 105 9.85 15.35 4.57
C ILE A 105 10.01 14.25 3.53
N TYR A 106 10.57 13.13 3.93
CA TYR A 106 10.75 11.97 3.09
C TYR A 106 9.80 10.84 3.51
N ASP A 107 9.00 10.36 2.59
CA ASP A 107 8.08 9.24 2.78
C ASP A 107 8.58 8.03 2.00
N ILE A 108 8.82 6.92 2.70
CA ILE A 108 9.28 5.66 2.12
C ILE A 108 8.42 4.50 2.60
N ASP A 109 7.69 3.88 1.67
CA ASP A 109 6.69 2.84 1.94
C ASP A 109 7.28 1.43 1.96
N ASP A 110 8.06 1.10 0.94
CA ASP A 110 8.68 -0.22 0.74
C ASP A 110 10.20 -0.17 0.95
N ALA A 111 10.83 -1.35 1.11
CA ALA A 111 12.28 -1.50 1.27
C ALA A 111 13.05 -1.28 -0.06
N ASP A 112 12.76 -0.19 -0.78
CA ASP A 112 13.37 0.17 -2.07
C ASP A 112 14.90 0.32 -2.00
N PHE A 113 15.46 0.42 -0.80
CA PHE A 113 16.91 0.47 -0.59
C PHE A 113 17.63 -0.85 -0.90
N PHE A 114 16.91 -1.93 -1.17
CA PHE A 114 17.48 -3.16 -1.73
C PHE A 114 17.69 -3.10 -3.26
N ASP A 115 17.15 -2.08 -3.94
CA ASP A 115 17.49 -1.83 -5.35
C ASP A 115 18.77 -0.98 -5.41
N ASP A 116 19.87 -1.55 -5.86
CA ASP A 116 21.17 -0.89 -6.00
C ASP A 116 21.11 0.46 -6.73
N LYS A 117 20.15 0.61 -7.66
CA LYS A 117 19.96 1.86 -8.42
C LYS A 117 19.34 2.97 -7.58
N LEU A 118 18.68 2.62 -6.48
CA LEU A 118 17.98 3.55 -5.61
C LEU A 118 18.69 3.77 -4.28
N THR A 119 19.46 2.81 -3.78
CA THR A 119 20.08 2.78 -2.45
C THR A 119 20.79 4.08 -2.11
N GLU A 120 21.71 4.55 -2.98
CA GLU A 120 22.47 5.79 -2.74
C GLU A 120 21.55 7.01 -2.59
N ARG A 121 20.55 7.14 -3.46
CA ARG A 121 19.60 8.25 -3.42
C ARG A 121 18.70 8.19 -2.18
N ILE A 122 18.25 7.00 -1.79
CA ILE A 122 17.44 6.81 -0.58
C ILE A 122 18.25 7.17 0.65
N THR A 123 19.48 6.66 0.77
CA THR A 123 20.41 6.99 1.87
C THR A 123 20.59 8.50 2.01
N ARG A 124 20.92 9.16 0.90
CA ARG A 124 21.10 10.61 0.87
C ARG A 124 19.81 11.36 1.21
N THR A 125 18.67 10.89 0.72
CA THR A 125 17.38 11.52 1.01
C THR A 125 17.03 11.39 2.49
N CYS A 126 17.23 10.22 3.11
CA CYS A 126 17.07 10.04 4.55
C CYS A 126 17.96 10.99 5.36
N ALA A 127 19.25 11.08 4.99
CA ALA A 127 20.23 11.89 5.72
C ALA A 127 19.95 13.42 5.63
N GLN A 128 19.37 13.87 4.53
CA GLN A 128 19.06 15.30 4.34
C GLN A 128 17.61 15.66 4.73
N ALA A 129 16.75 14.68 5.02
CA ALA A 129 15.38 14.94 5.41
C ALA A 129 15.29 15.54 6.82
N THR A 130 14.45 16.57 6.98
CA THR A 130 14.05 17.09 8.30
C THR A 130 13.29 16.04 9.10
N GLY A 131 12.56 15.16 8.42
CA GLY A 131 11.88 14.02 9.02
C GLY A 131 11.54 12.95 7.98
N VAL A 132 11.52 11.71 8.42
CA VAL A 132 11.24 10.54 7.58
C VAL A 132 9.97 9.83 8.07
N ILE A 133 9.08 9.53 7.14
CA ILE A 133 7.90 8.69 7.36
C ILE A 133 8.16 7.33 6.72
N ALA A 134 8.26 6.29 7.53
CA ALA A 134 8.48 4.92 7.08
C ALA A 134 7.17 4.11 7.06
N GLY A 135 6.98 3.27 6.05
CA GLY A 135 5.78 2.44 5.90
C GLY A 135 5.72 1.23 6.82
N SER A 136 6.84 0.83 7.45
CA SER A 136 6.91 -0.31 8.37
C SER A 136 8.06 -0.13 9.38
N ARG A 137 8.08 -1.00 10.42
CA ARG A 137 9.20 -1.03 11.38
C ARG A 137 10.53 -1.39 10.73
N PHE A 138 10.50 -2.32 9.80
CA PHE A 138 11.69 -2.75 9.07
C PHE A 138 12.31 -1.57 8.30
N VAL A 139 11.50 -0.86 7.54
CA VAL A 139 11.91 0.35 6.80
C VAL A 139 12.39 1.44 7.76
N ALA A 140 11.66 1.66 8.88
CA ALA A 140 12.06 2.65 9.89
C ALA A 140 13.41 2.34 10.52
N ASN A 141 13.68 1.07 10.84
CA ASN A 141 14.96 0.64 11.42
C ASN A 141 16.14 0.89 10.48
N TRP A 142 15.92 0.67 9.19
CA TRP A 142 16.93 1.02 8.19
C TRP A 142 17.13 2.54 8.08
N CYS A 143 16.03 3.31 8.01
CA CYS A 143 16.09 4.78 7.93
C CYS A 143 16.78 5.42 9.15
N ARG A 144 16.63 4.85 10.35
CA ARG A 144 17.28 5.31 11.59
C ARG A 144 18.80 5.21 11.58
N GLN A 145 19.38 4.46 10.65
CA GLN A 145 20.83 4.46 10.44
C GLN A 145 21.32 5.74 9.74
N HIS A 146 20.40 6.53 9.17
CA HIS A 146 20.70 7.70 8.35
C HIS A 146 19.98 8.97 8.79
N SER A 147 18.99 8.88 9.69
CA SER A 147 18.19 10.00 10.19
C SER A 147 17.73 9.73 11.62
N ASP A 148 17.86 10.74 12.51
CA ASP A 148 17.41 10.65 13.89
C ASP A 148 15.89 10.88 14.06
N ASN A 149 15.23 11.42 13.03
CA ASN A 149 13.83 11.81 13.07
C ASN A 149 12.99 10.92 12.13
N VAL A 150 12.67 9.71 12.59
CA VAL A 150 11.94 8.70 11.83
C VAL A 150 10.67 8.28 12.57
N THR A 151 9.52 8.43 11.92
CA THR A 151 8.23 7.93 12.39
C THR A 151 7.71 6.80 11.52
N ILE A 152 6.83 5.95 12.08
CA ILE A 152 6.17 4.87 11.34
C ILE A 152 4.72 5.29 11.11
N ILE A 153 4.33 5.35 9.83
CA ILE A 153 2.94 5.55 9.44
C ILE A 153 2.60 4.53 8.36
N TRP A 154 1.79 3.55 8.74
CA TRP A 154 1.31 2.53 7.80
C TRP A 154 0.43 3.16 6.72
N THR A 155 0.45 2.56 5.54
CA THR A 155 -0.42 2.96 4.43
C THR A 155 -1.87 2.71 4.79
N GLY A 156 -2.71 3.71 4.58
CA GLY A 156 -4.16 3.60 4.70
C GLY A 156 -4.85 3.63 3.34
N THR A 157 -6.11 3.18 3.30
CA THR A 157 -6.94 3.21 2.08
C THR A 157 -8.33 3.77 2.38
N PRO A 158 -9.01 4.42 1.41
CA PRO A 158 -10.38 4.85 1.59
C PRO A 158 -11.29 3.67 1.96
N PRO A 159 -12.11 3.78 3.02
CA PRO A 159 -13.08 2.74 3.34
C PRO A 159 -14.17 2.69 2.25
N SER A 160 -14.53 1.49 1.85
CA SER A 160 -15.55 1.26 0.82
C SER A 160 -16.96 1.24 1.43
N ASN A 161 -17.93 1.67 0.65
CA ASN A 161 -19.35 1.53 0.96
C ASN A 161 -19.96 0.24 0.38
N THR A 162 -19.15 -0.70 -0.08
CA THR A 162 -19.62 -1.97 -0.65
C THR A 162 -20.42 -2.75 0.41
N PRO A 163 -21.57 -3.32 0.07
CA PRO A 163 -22.31 -4.23 0.96
C PRO A 163 -21.44 -5.42 1.36
N ARG A 164 -21.51 -5.79 2.62
CA ARG A 164 -20.75 -6.89 3.21
C ARG A 164 -21.73 -7.90 3.80
N PRO A 165 -22.10 -8.96 3.06
CA PRO A 165 -22.98 -9.98 3.60
C PRO A 165 -22.33 -10.66 4.82
N PRO A 166 -23.15 -11.18 5.77
CA PRO A 166 -22.63 -11.91 6.90
C PRO A 166 -21.87 -13.16 6.45
N GLN A 167 -20.95 -13.64 7.26
CA GLN A 167 -20.03 -14.71 6.90
C GLN A 167 -20.70 -16.07 6.61
N ASN A 168 -21.87 -16.32 7.21
CA ASN A 168 -22.66 -17.52 6.95
C ASN A 168 -23.40 -17.50 5.60
N GLU A 169 -23.48 -16.34 4.94
CA GLU A 169 -24.06 -16.18 3.60
C GLU A 169 -22.99 -16.15 2.50
N ARG A 170 -21.70 -16.18 2.86
CA ARG A 170 -20.60 -16.14 1.90
C ARG A 170 -20.26 -17.53 1.39
N ASP A 171 -19.84 -17.55 0.13
CA ASP A 171 -19.30 -18.76 -0.47
C ASP A 171 -18.00 -19.20 0.23
N PRO A 172 -17.66 -20.49 0.24
CA PRO A 172 -16.39 -20.98 0.78
C PRO A 172 -15.22 -20.62 -0.17
N LEU A 173 -15.04 -19.33 -0.40
CA LEU A 173 -14.01 -18.79 -1.27
C LEU A 173 -12.77 -18.42 -0.47
N ILE A 174 -11.65 -19.00 -0.84
CA ILE A 174 -10.31 -18.63 -0.37
C ILE A 174 -9.68 -17.76 -1.43
N THR A 175 -9.21 -16.58 -1.07
CA THR A 175 -8.71 -15.61 -2.04
C THR A 175 -7.24 -15.30 -1.83
N TRP A 176 -6.48 -15.21 -2.93
CA TRP A 176 -5.14 -14.64 -2.93
C TRP A 176 -5.06 -13.55 -3.99
N ALA A 177 -4.83 -12.31 -3.53
CA ALA A 177 -4.82 -11.14 -4.36
C ALA A 177 -3.40 -10.65 -4.64
N GLN A 178 -3.04 -10.60 -5.91
CA GLN A 178 -1.81 -10.00 -6.42
C GLN A 178 -2.11 -9.13 -7.63
N SER A 179 -1.22 -8.21 -7.96
CA SER A 179 -1.30 -7.48 -9.23
C SER A 179 -0.96 -8.37 -10.42
N HIS A 180 -0.09 -9.36 -10.20
CA HIS A 180 0.37 -10.34 -11.19
C HIS A 180 0.96 -11.55 -10.44
N PRO A 181 0.23 -12.68 -10.29
CA PRO A 181 0.68 -13.85 -9.53
C PRO A 181 2.03 -14.40 -9.95
N SER A 182 2.32 -14.46 -11.27
CA SER A 182 3.60 -14.95 -11.80
C SER A 182 4.80 -14.11 -11.37
N GLY A 183 4.60 -12.86 -10.98
CA GLY A 183 5.64 -12.00 -10.39
C GLY A 183 6.02 -12.36 -8.95
N TYR A 184 5.32 -13.32 -8.35
CA TYR A 184 5.49 -13.78 -6.97
C TYR A 184 5.58 -15.31 -6.91
N PRO A 185 6.59 -15.93 -7.54
CA PRO A 185 6.63 -17.38 -7.77
C PRO A 185 6.77 -18.20 -6.47
N SER A 186 7.42 -17.67 -5.44
CA SER A 186 7.55 -18.33 -4.13
C SER A 186 6.21 -18.40 -3.42
N GLU A 187 5.53 -17.25 -3.31
CA GLU A 187 4.21 -17.16 -2.69
C GLU A 187 3.15 -17.94 -3.47
N PHE A 188 3.20 -17.89 -4.82
CA PHE A 188 2.27 -18.66 -5.65
C PHE A 188 2.45 -20.18 -5.46
N ARG A 189 3.71 -20.66 -5.44
CA ARG A 189 4.01 -22.06 -5.15
C ARG A 189 3.55 -22.46 -3.76
N PHE A 190 3.74 -21.59 -2.77
CA PHE A 190 3.26 -21.83 -1.40
C PHE A 190 1.73 -21.99 -1.39
N VAL A 191 0.99 -21.08 -2.01
CA VAL A 191 -0.48 -21.15 -2.11
C VAL A 191 -0.93 -22.42 -2.83
N CYS A 192 -0.32 -22.77 -3.96
CA CYS A 192 -0.66 -24.00 -4.69
C CYS A 192 -0.48 -25.27 -3.84
N ASN A 193 0.66 -25.36 -3.14
CA ASN A 193 0.92 -26.51 -2.27
C ASN A 193 -0.07 -26.56 -1.10
N LEU A 194 -0.34 -25.40 -0.49
CA LEU A 194 -1.27 -25.27 0.61
C LEU A 194 -2.69 -25.73 0.22
N MET A 195 -3.15 -25.35 -0.99
CA MET A 195 -4.48 -25.76 -1.49
C MET A 195 -4.58 -27.26 -1.77
N LYS A 196 -3.50 -27.88 -2.28
CA LYS A 196 -3.44 -29.34 -2.49
C LYS A 196 -3.56 -30.09 -1.15
N ASP A 197 -2.84 -29.64 -0.11
CA ASP A 197 -2.92 -30.24 1.21
C ASP A 197 -4.27 -29.97 1.89
N LEU A 198 -4.82 -28.78 1.72
CA LEU A 198 -6.16 -28.48 2.21
C LEU A 198 -7.20 -29.45 1.63
N ARG A 199 -7.11 -29.73 0.32
CA ARG A 199 -8.02 -30.68 -0.34
C ARG A 199 -7.93 -32.09 0.24
N GLN A 200 -6.75 -32.51 0.72
CA GLN A 200 -6.56 -33.82 1.37
C GLN A 200 -7.14 -33.87 2.79
N ARG A 201 -7.28 -32.74 3.47
CA ARG A 201 -7.74 -32.64 4.87
C ARG A 201 -9.20 -32.24 5.03
N TYR A 202 -9.75 -31.59 4.04
CA TYR A 202 -11.08 -31.01 4.11
C TYR A 202 -11.94 -31.46 2.93
N ASP A 203 -12.95 -32.29 3.22
CA ASP A 203 -13.83 -32.85 2.19
C ASP A 203 -14.94 -31.91 1.72
N GLY A 204 -15.20 -30.82 2.48
CA GLY A 204 -16.20 -29.83 2.12
C GLY A 204 -15.85 -29.02 0.87
N PRO A 205 -16.81 -28.30 0.31
CA PRO A 205 -16.55 -27.46 -0.87
C PRO A 205 -15.67 -26.26 -0.52
N PHE A 206 -14.74 -25.90 -1.41
CA PHE A 206 -14.06 -24.61 -1.44
C PHE A 206 -13.55 -24.29 -2.84
N THR A 207 -13.35 -23.00 -3.09
CA THR A 207 -12.77 -22.50 -4.35
C THR A 207 -11.59 -21.59 -4.02
N LEU A 208 -10.46 -21.79 -4.68
CA LEU A 208 -9.37 -20.83 -4.69
C LEU A 208 -9.65 -19.76 -5.75
N ARG A 209 -9.69 -18.49 -5.37
CA ARG A 209 -9.80 -17.35 -6.27
C ARG A 209 -8.46 -16.62 -6.35
N LEU A 210 -7.88 -16.57 -7.54
CA LEU A 210 -6.63 -15.85 -7.84
C LEU A 210 -6.94 -14.56 -8.57
N TYR A 211 -6.38 -13.44 -8.10
CA TYR A 211 -6.52 -12.12 -8.72
C TYR A 211 -5.25 -11.73 -9.47
N GLY A 212 -5.41 -10.89 -10.49
CA GLY A 212 -4.32 -10.35 -11.31
C GLY A 212 -3.82 -11.30 -12.38
N TRP A 213 -4.60 -12.33 -12.72
CA TRP A 213 -4.25 -13.32 -13.73
C TRP A 213 -4.19 -12.67 -15.11
N GLN A 214 -3.13 -12.97 -15.86
CA GLN A 214 -2.93 -12.49 -17.22
C GLN A 214 -3.21 -13.61 -18.25
N PRO A 215 -3.61 -13.27 -19.48
CA PRO A 215 -3.90 -14.29 -20.52
C PRO A 215 -2.71 -15.17 -20.90
N ASP A 216 -1.49 -14.67 -20.73
CA ASP A 216 -0.22 -15.33 -21.05
C ASP A 216 0.48 -15.97 -19.84
N ASP A 217 -0.18 -15.97 -18.65
CA ASP A 217 0.33 -16.67 -17.49
C ASP A 217 0.35 -18.19 -17.71
N ASP A 218 1.35 -18.86 -17.13
CA ASP A 218 1.48 -20.32 -17.18
C ASP A 218 0.32 -21.01 -16.42
N MET A 219 -0.47 -21.75 -17.17
CA MET A 219 -1.61 -22.50 -16.63
C MET A 219 -1.23 -23.80 -15.93
N GLY A 220 0.00 -24.30 -16.09
CA GLY A 220 0.43 -25.57 -15.51
C GLY A 220 0.13 -25.73 -14.02
N PRO A 221 0.50 -24.76 -13.15
CA PRO A 221 0.17 -24.81 -11.72
C PRO A 221 -1.34 -24.86 -11.43
N VAL A 222 -2.16 -24.17 -12.24
CA VAL A 222 -3.62 -24.17 -12.11
C VAL A 222 -4.23 -25.51 -12.53
N GLU A 223 -3.72 -26.11 -13.59
CA GLU A 223 -4.14 -27.44 -14.06
C GLU A 223 -3.78 -28.51 -13.02
N ASP A 224 -2.61 -28.40 -12.41
CA ASP A 224 -2.21 -29.27 -11.30
C ASP A 224 -3.12 -29.17 -10.07
N LEU A 225 -3.59 -27.96 -9.74
CA LEU A 225 -4.58 -27.74 -8.68
C LEU A 225 -5.91 -28.40 -9.03
N ARG A 226 -6.39 -28.23 -10.26
CA ARG A 226 -7.64 -28.85 -10.74
C ARG A 226 -7.54 -30.36 -10.74
N ALA A 227 -6.40 -30.91 -11.18
CA ALA A 227 -6.14 -32.35 -11.15
C ALA A 227 -6.13 -32.92 -9.71
N ALA A 228 -5.72 -32.10 -8.73
CA ALA A 228 -5.79 -32.43 -7.31
C ALA A 228 -7.20 -32.23 -6.70
N GLY A 229 -8.22 -31.88 -7.48
CA GLY A 229 -9.60 -31.69 -7.02
C GLY A 229 -9.89 -30.33 -6.39
N VAL A 230 -9.04 -29.33 -6.63
CA VAL A 230 -9.26 -27.94 -6.19
C VAL A 230 -10.00 -27.16 -7.27
N THR A 231 -11.12 -26.55 -6.92
CA THR A 231 -11.80 -25.60 -7.82
C THR A 231 -11.02 -24.29 -7.84
N VAL A 232 -10.69 -23.77 -9.05
CA VAL A 232 -9.91 -22.54 -9.21
C VAL A 232 -10.64 -21.55 -10.10
N ALA A 233 -10.86 -20.34 -9.57
CA ALA A 233 -11.38 -19.18 -10.27
C ALA A 233 -10.24 -18.18 -10.53
N LEU A 234 -10.10 -17.73 -11.79
CA LEU A 234 -9.07 -16.78 -12.21
C LEU A 234 -9.72 -15.44 -12.54
N LEU A 235 -9.27 -14.36 -11.91
CA LEU A 235 -9.75 -13.00 -12.18
C LEU A 235 -8.60 -12.11 -12.64
N PRO A 236 -8.83 -11.27 -13.65
CA PRO A 236 -7.81 -10.34 -14.13
C PRO A 236 -7.51 -9.26 -13.10
N PHE A 237 -6.47 -8.48 -13.35
CA PHE A 237 -6.26 -7.23 -12.64
C PHE A 237 -7.44 -6.29 -12.84
N MET A 238 -7.91 -5.64 -11.78
CA MET A 238 -9.08 -4.77 -11.80
C MET A 238 -8.84 -3.49 -10.98
N THR A 239 -9.75 -2.53 -11.10
CA THR A 239 -9.70 -1.32 -10.26
C THR A 239 -9.89 -1.68 -8.79
N TYR A 240 -9.38 -0.85 -7.88
CA TYR A 240 -9.53 -1.08 -6.43
C TYR A 240 -11.00 -1.25 -6.02
N GLU A 241 -11.88 -0.41 -6.55
CA GLU A 241 -13.32 -0.49 -6.26
C GLU A 241 -13.93 -1.83 -6.70
N ALA A 242 -13.65 -2.27 -7.93
CA ALA A 242 -14.12 -3.56 -8.43
C ALA A 242 -13.53 -4.74 -7.62
N PHE A 243 -12.27 -4.61 -7.18
CA PHE A 243 -11.62 -5.59 -6.33
C PHE A 243 -12.35 -5.72 -4.98
N ILE A 244 -12.61 -4.62 -4.28
CA ILE A 244 -13.34 -4.66 -3.00
C ILE A 244 -14.75 -5.24 -3.18
N GLN A 245 -15.46 -4.87 -4.24
CA GLN A 245 -16.77 -5.45 -4.55
C GLN A 245 -16.69 -6.96 -4.75
N SER A 246 -15.66 -7.45 -5.44
CA SER A 246 -15.48 -8.87 -5.70
C SER A 246 -15.04 -9.69 -4.47
N LEU A 247 -14.63 -9.03 -3.38
CA LEU A 247 -14.29 -9.69 -2.12
C LEU A 247 -15.51 -9.89 -1.21
N ALA A 248 -16.67 -9.31 -1.53
CA ALA A 248 -17.84 -9.34 -0.66
C ALA A 248 -18.35 -10.76 -0.36
N ASP A 249 -18.10 -11.72 -1.25
CA ASP A 249 -18.48 -13.14 -1.12
C ASP A 249 -17.35 -14.04 -0.58
N ALA A 250 -16.17 -13.50 -0.33
CA ALA A 250 -15.01 -14.29 0.11
C ALA A 250 -15.08 -14.64 1.61
N ALA A 251 -14.72 -15.89 1.94
CA ALA A 251 -14.64 -16.39 3.30
C ALA A 251 -13.27 -16.16 3.94
N ILE A 252 -12.18 -16.31 3.18
CA ILE A 252 -10.81 -16.27 3.70
C ILE A 252 -9.91 -15.53 2.71
N GLY A 253 -9.10 -14.60 3.21
CA GLY A 253 -8.04 -13.90 2.49
C GLY A 253 -6.66 -14.42 2.88
N LEU A 254 -5.83 -14.74 1.89
CA LEU A 254 -4.45 -15.18 2.11
C LEU A 254 -3.47 -14.05 1.80
N CYS A 255 -2.50 -13.85 2.69
CA CYS A 255 -1.39 -12.92 2.49
C CYS A 255 -0.04 -13.59 2.79
N PRO A 256 0.37 -14.61 2.03
CA PRO A 256 1.71 -15.16 2.16
C PRO A 256 2.73 -14.14 1.65
N LEU A 257 3.87 -14.08 2.32
CA LEU A 257 5.07 -13.35 1.89
C LEU A 257 6.24 -14.34 1.84
N ASP A 258 7.17 -14.10 0.91
CA ASP A 258 8.37 -14.92 0.80
C ASP A 258 9.30 -14.69 2.00
N THR A 259 9.34 -15.67 2.91
CA THR A 259 10.14 -15.61 4.15
C THR A 259 11.65 -15.65 3.90
N GLN A 260 12.09 -16.00 2.69
CA GLN A 260 13.48 -16.00 2.29
C GLN A 260 13.93 -14.66 1.69
N SER A 261 13.00 -13.75 1.44
CA SER A 261 13.27 -12.44 0.86
C SER A 261 13.29 -11.35 1.93
N GLU A 262 14.44 -10.74 2.17
CA GLU A 262 14.53 -9.59 3.08
C GLU A 262 13.63 -8.42 2.64
N PHE A 263 13.42 -8.25 1.32
CA PHE A 263 12.50 -7.25 0.80
C PHE A 263 11.07 -7.43 1.31
N SER A 264 10.65 -8.69 1.55
CA SER A 264 9.32 -8.99 2.07
C SER A 264 9.07 -8.43 3.47
N ASN A 265 10.11 -8.31 4.32
CA ASN A 265 10.02 -7.66 5.63
C ASN A 265 9.64 -6.18 5.55
N GLY A 266 10.05 -5.53 4.47
CA GLY A 266 9.81 -4.10 4.25
C GLY A 266 8.57 -3.78 3.41
N LYS A 267 7.72 -4.76 3.13
CA LYS A 267 6.45 -4.49 2.44
C LYS A 267 5.47 -3.74 3.34
N SER A 268 4.66 -2.92 2.70
CA SER A 268 3.58 -2.20 3.38
C SER A 268 2.31 -3.06 3.55
N PHE A 269 1.37 -2.58 4.37
CA PHE A 269 0.07 -3.22 4.61
C PHE A 269 -0.85 -3.33 3.38
N GLY A 270 -0.47 -2.76 2.24
CA GLY A 270 -1.34 -2.62 1.06
C GLY A 270 -2.09 -3.89 0.65
N LYS A 271 -1.50 -5.06 0.87
CA LYS A 271 -2.10 -6.33 0.44
C LYS A 271 -3.27 -6.80 1.31
N ILE A 272 -3.28 -6.46 2.60
CA ILE A 272 -4.36 -6.89 3.50
C ILE A 272 -5.50 -5.88 3.59
N LEU A 273 -5.27 -4.61 3.23
CA LEU A 273 -6.25 -3.52 3.40
C LEU A 273 -7.59 -3.83 2.72
N GLY A 274 -7.56 -4.40 1.52
CA GLY A 274 -8.78 -4.79 0.82
C GLY A 274 -9.56 -5.89 1.52
N TYR A 275 -8.88 -6.87 2.12
CA TYR A 275 -9.54 -7.91 2.91
C TYR A 275 -10.19 -7.35 4.16
N LEU A 276 -9.47 -6.47 4.89
CA LEU A 276 -9.98 -5.84 6.11
C LEU A 276 -11.20 -4.96 5.81
N ASP A 277 -11.14 -4.18 4.74
CA ASP A 277 -12.26 -3.34 4.31
C ASP A 277 -13.48 -4.20 3.89
N ALA A 278 -13.28 -5.29 3.18
CA ALA A 278 -14.34 -6.21 2.75
C ALA A 278 -14.82 -7.16 3.88
N LYS A 279 -14.32 -7.02 5.11
CA LYS A 279 -14.61 -7.93 6.23
C LYS A 279 -14.29 -9.39 5.89
N VAL A 280 -13.13 -9.64 5.30
CA VAL A 280 -12.63 -10.97 5.01
C VAL A 280 -11.57 -11.34 6.04
N PRO A 281 -11.75 -12.43 6.82
CA PRO A 281 -10.72 -12.93 7.72
C PRO A 281 -9.41 -13.19 6.99
N VAL A 282 -8.28 -12.81 7.58
CA VAL A 282 -6.96 -12.89 6.93
C VAL A 282 -6.08 -13.92 7.64
N ILE A 283 -5.40 -14.72 6.82
CA ILE A 283 -4.25 -15.51 7.23
C ILE A 283 -3.03 -14.93 6.53
N ALA A 284 -2.02 -14.51 7.29
CA ALA A 284 -0.84 -13.80 6.79
C ALA A 284 0.46 -14.37 7.35
N SER A 285 1.56 -14.21 6.61
CA SER A 285 2.90 -14.47 7.12
C SER A 285 3.28 -13.52 8.25
N ASP A 286 4.14 -13.96 9.17
CA ASP A 286 4.68 -13.12 10.27
C ASP A 286 5.77 -12.17 9.74
N MET A 287 5.37 -11.27 8.85
CA MET A 287 6.23 -10.30 8.19
C MET A 287 5.48 -8.98 7.99
N ALA A 288 6.16 -7.96 7.53
CA ALA A 288 5.58 -6.66 7.12
C ALA A 288 4.69 -6.02 8.20
N ASP A 289 5.08 -6.12 9.46
CA ASP A 289 4.32 -5.64 10.62
C ASP A 289 2.95 -6.34 10.85
N HIS A 290 2.65 -7.45 10.18
CA HIS A 290 1.36 -8.14 10.35
C HIS A 290 1.09 -8.49 11.81
N ALA A 291 2.06 -9.08 12.52
CA ALA A 291 1.92 -9.43 13.94
C ALA A 291 1.74 -8.23 14.88
N LEU A 292 1.99 -7.01 14.42
CA LEU A 292 1.68 -5.80 15.20
C LEU A 292 0.23 -5.37 15.07
N PHE A 293 -0.36 -5.62 13.90
CA PHE A 293 -1.74 -5.26 13.63
C PHE A 293 -2.71 -6.36 14.05
N PHE A 294 -2.42 -7.61 13.66
CA PHE A 294 -3.24 -8.77 13.98
C PHE A 294 -2.99 -9.24 15.42
N THR A 295 -3.31 -8.40 16.40
CA THR A 295 -3.36 -8.76 17.80
C THR A 295 -4.78 -9.25 18.11
N ASP A 296 -4.92 -10.18 19.05
CA ASP A 296 -6.22 -10.62 19.58
C ASP A 296 -7.23 -10.92 18.47
N ASP A 297 -7.71 -11.89 18.10
CA ASP A 297 -8.82 -12.27 17.17
C ASP A 297 -9.02 -11.41 15.90
N PHE A 298 -8.03 -10.60 15.49
CA PHE A 298 -8.16 -9.77 14.27
C PHE A 298 -7.80 -10.52 12.99
N GLY A 299 -6.99 -11.56 13.09
CA GLY A 299 -6.47 -12.36 12.00
C GLY A 299 -5.54 -13.45 12.50
N ILE A 300 -4.99 -14.21 11.60
CA ILE A 300 -4.06 -15.30 11.92
C ILE A 300 -2.72 -14.96 11.27
N VAL A 301 -1.66 -14.95 12.09
CA VAL A 301 -0.29 -14.66 11.62
C VAL A 301 0.59 -15.85 11.96
N SER A 302 1.19 -16.45 10.95
CA SER A 302 2.11 -17.56 11.11
C SER A 302 2.98 -17.77 9.88
N ASP A 303 4.18 -18.28 10.07
CA ASP A 303 5.05 -18.82 9.01
C ASP A 303 5.01 -20.34 8.96
N ASP A 304 4.28 -21.00 9.88
CA ASP A 304 4.09 -22.44 9.89
C ASP A 304 2.95 -22.88 8.96
N ARG A 305 3.27 -23.70 7.97
CA ARG A 305 2.32 -24.24 7.01
C ARG A 305 1.18 -25.06 7.66
N GLU A 306 1.46 -25.80 8.74
CA GLU A 306 0.47 -26.59 9.45
C GLU A 306 -0.54 -25.70 10.18
N GLU A 307 -0.08 -24.58 10.72
CA GLU A 307 -0.98 -23.59 11.32
C GLU A 307 -1.88 -22.95 10.25
N TRP A 308 -1.37 -22.64 9.05
CA TRP A 308 -2.20 -22.16 7.94
C TRP A 308 -3.30 -23.17 7.58
N LEU A 309 -2.94 -24.46 7.44
CA LEU A 309 -3.91 -25.52 7.10
C LEU A 309 -4.97 -25.67 8.18
N THR A 310 -4.56 -25.71 9.43
CA THR A 310 -5.46 -25.83 10.58
C THR A 310 -6.42 -24.63 10.64
N ALA A 311 -5.90 -23.44 10.45
CA ALA A 311 -6.68 -22.21 10.41
C ALA A 311 -7.71 -22.20 9.27
N MET A 312 -7.31 -22.60 8.06
CA MET A 312 -8.25 -22.67 6.94
C MET A 312 -9.37 -23.67 7.15
N VAL A 313 -9.06 -24.87 7.63
CA VAL A 313 -10.09 -25.88 7.94
C VAL A 313 -11.07 -25.33 8.98
N ARG A 314 -10.57 -24.76 10.07
CA ARG A 314 -11.38 -24.15 11.13
C ARG A 314 -12.26 -23.04 10.59
N LEU A 315 -11.68 -22.08 9.84
CA LEU A 315 -12.45 -20.96 9.29
C LEU A 315 -13.46 -21.39 8.22
N LEU A 316 -13.22 -22.46 7.45
CA LEU A 316 -14.22 -23.00 6.51
C LEU A 316 -15.40 -23.63 7.23
N GLN A 317 -15.18 -24.24 8.41
CA GLN A 317 -16.20 -24.92 9.19
C GLN A 317 -17.00 -24.00 10.11
N ASP A 318 -16.41 -22.90 10.57
CA ASP A 318 -17.00 -22.00 11.57
C ASP A 318 -17.25 -20.57 11.01
N PRO A 319 -18.43 -20.31 10.45
CA PRO A 319 -18.79 -18.97 9.97
C PRO A 319 -18.95 -17.94 11.10
N ASP A 320 -19.26 -18.36 12.33
CA ASP A 320 -19.40 -17.44 13.47
C ASP A 320 -18.02 -16.96 13.92
N GLU A 321 -17.02 -17.82 13.89
CA GLU A 321 -15.62 -17.41 14.13
C GLU A 321 -15.15 -16.45 13.05
N ARG A 322 -15.43 -16.74 11.76
CA ARG A 322 -15.13 -15.82 10.67
C ARG A 322 -15.77 -14.45 10.87
N GLN A 323 -17.05 -14.44 11.27
CA GLN A 323 -17.77 -13.18 11.49
C GLN A 323 -17.11 -12.34 12.60
N ARG A 324 -16.82 -12.98 13.75
CA ARG A 324 -16.18 -12.30 14.89
C ARG A 324 -14.82 -11.72 14.50
N MET A 325 -13.98 -12.53 13.86
CA MET A 325 -12.65 -12.10 13.41
C MET A 325 -12.73 -10.94 12.39
N ALA A 326 -13.63 -11.06 11.41
CA ALA A 326 -13.83 -10.05 10.38
C ALA A 326 -14.34 -8.72 10.95
N ASP A 327 -15.26 -8.75 11.91
CA ASP A 327 -15.80 -7.55 12.55
C ASP A 327 -14.74 -6.84 13.39
N ASN A 328 -13.96 -7.59 14.17
CA ASN A 328 -12.85 -7.05 14.96
C ASN A 328 -11.77 -6.42 14.07
N ALA A 329 -11.34 -7.14 13.02
CA ALA A 329 -10.35 -6.65 12.08
C ALA A 329 -10.83 -5.40 11.32
N HIS A 330 -12.11 -5.38 10.91
CA HIS A 330 -12.69 -4.21 10.25
C HIS A 330 -12.79 -3.00 11.17
N ALA A 331 -13.15 -3.19 12.44
CA ALA A 331 -13.17 -2.10 13.43
C ALA A 331 -11.77 -1.52 13.63
N ALA A 332 -10.75 -2.37 13.72
CA ALA A 332 -9.35 -1.94 13.80
C ALA A 332 -8.87 -1.24 12.51
N PHE A 333 -9.29 -1.74 11.33
CA PHE A 333 -9.04 -1.07 10.05
C PHE A 333 -9.60 0.35 10.02
N LEU A 334 -10.88 0.52 10.38
CA LEU A 334 -11.51 1.85 10.43
C LEU A 334 -10.81 2.81 11.38
N ALA A 335 -10.30 2.30 12.51
CA ALA A 335 -9.61 3.11 13.49
C ALA A 335 -8.18 3.50 13.09
N GLN A 336 -7.46 2.65 12.34
CA GLN A 336 -6.01 2.76 12.21
C GLN A 336 -5.49 2.81 10.76
N LEU A 337 -6.20 2.21 9.79
CA LEU A 337 -5.72 1.92 8.44
C LEU A 337 -6.57 2.54 7.33
N THR A 338 -7.47 3.48 7.67
CA THR A 338 -8.09 4.34 6.65
C THR A 338 -7.09 5.39 6.17
N ASP A 339 -7.27 5.90 4.96
CA ASP A 339 -6.47 7.01 4.45
C ASP A 339 -6.62 8.28 5.32
N GLU A 340 -7.78 8.52 5.91
CA GLU A 340 -7.97 9.59 6.89
C GLU A 340 -7.15 9.34 8.16
N ALA A 341 -7.13 8.12 8.70
CA ALA A 341 -6.35 7.80 9.89
C ALA A 341 -4.84 7.96 9.64
N ALA A 342 -4.36 7.53 8.46
CA ALA A 342 -2.98 7.75 8.05
C ALA A 342 -2.68 9.26 7.89
N ALA A 343 -3.58 10.01 7.25
CA ALA A 343 -3.41 11.45 7.05
C ALA A 343 -3.36 12.23 8.37
N ARG A 344 -4.13 11.84 9.41
CA ARG A 344 -4.06 12.45 10.75
C ARG A 344 -2.69 12.27 11.41
N LYS A 345 -2.10 11.08 11.27
CA LYS A 345 -0.74 10.82 11.77
C LYS A 345 0.29 11.66 11.01
N VAL A 346 0.13 11.79 9.68
CA VAL A 346 0.97 12.66 8.85
C VAL A 346 0.84 14.12 9.27
N ASP A 347 -0.39 14.65 9.43
CA ASP A 347 -0.63 16.03 9.88
C ASP A 347 0.03 16.34 11.23
N THR A 348 -0.09 15.42 12.19
CA THR A 348 0.56 15.53 13.49
C THR A 348 2.06 15.62 13.32
N PHE A 349 2.67 14.69 12.59
CA PHE A 349 4.11 14.67 12.35
C PHE A 349 4.61 15.93 11.63
N LEU A 350 3.94 16.35 10.56
CA LEU A 350 4.30 17.57 9.82
C LEU A 350 4.20 18.83 10.70
N THR A 351 3.17 18.89 11.56
CA THR A 351 2.97 20.00 12.48
C THR A 351 4.09 20.09 13.53
N GLU A 352 4.57 18.96 14.01
CA GLU A 352 5.71 18.89 14.92
C GLU A 352 6.99 19.37 14.23
N GLN A 353 7.22 18.99 12.98
CA GLN A 353 8.38 19.45 12.22
C GLN A 353 8.41 20.96 12.06
N LEU A 354 7.27 21.62 12.02
CA LEU A 354 7.22 23.09 11.93
C LEU A 354 7.57 23.81 13.24
N LYS A 355 7.46 23.14 14.39
CA LYS A 355 7.77 23.73 15.71
C LYS A 355 9.27 23.71 16.05
N HIS A 356 10.01 22.79 15.49
CA HIS A 356 11.42 22.53 15.81
C HIS A 356 12.42 23.18 14.81
N GLY A 357 12.00 24.09 13.99
CA GLY A 357 12.75 24.90 13.06
C GLY A 357 12.35 26.35 13.17
#